data_8242fda627c17ebfadf5cd21662d1bb0
#
_entry.id   8242fda627c17ebfadf5cd21662d1bb0
#
_cell.length_a   1.000
_cell.length_b   1.000
_cell.length_c   1.000
_cell.angle_alpha   90.00
_cell.angle_beta   90.00
_cell.angle_gamma   90.00
#
_symmetry.space_group_name_H-M   'P 1'
#
loop_
_entity.id
_entity.type
_entity.pdbx_description
1 polymer ?
#
loop_
_entity_poly.entity_id
_entity_poly.type
_entity_poly.pdbx_seq_one_letter_code
_entity_poly.pdbx_strand_id
1 'polypeptide(L)'
;MSSRNGHHNTTAARRPPYCSAQAFCLDLLHVGLSRLGLLGRSRLLGLSWSSLLVRRALTSRIPAIMASESSAAAAVTRPQPISTQSGAPQPVQVAKRLEKFKTTIFTQMSSLAIKHNAINLGQGFPNFDGPDFVKEAAIQAIRDGKNQYARGCGVPDLNLAIANRFKKDSGLSVDPEKEVTVTSGCTEAIAATILGLINPGDEVVLFAPFYDSYEATLSMAGAQIKPITLKPPNFSLPIDELKSTVSNKTRAILMNTPHNPTGKMFTREELDEISSLCIEHDVLVFSDEVYDKLAFEMDHVSIASLPGMYERTVTMNSLGKTFSLTGWKIGWAVAPAHLTWGVRQAHSYMTFATSTPMQHAAAAALNAPDSYYDELRRDYLAKKEILVEGLKGVGFEVYPSSGTYFVVVDHTPFGLEDDVAFCEYLIKEVGVVAIPTSVFYLDPEEGKNLVRFTFCKDEGTLRAAVERMKAKLVVKK
;
A
#
# COMPACT_ATOMS: atom_id res chain seq x y z
N MET A 1 -14.01 65.38 8.37
CA MET A 1 -14.38 65.34 9.78
C MET A 1 -14.25 63.92 10.29
N SER A 2 -13.35 63.76 11.24
CA SER A 2 -13.24 62.79 12.34
C SER A 2 -13.12 61.32 11.95
N SER A 3 -11.96 60.70 11.84
CA SER A 3 -11.00 60.21 12.85
C SER A 3 -11.59 59.19 13.84
N ARG A 4 -11.10 57.96 13.76
CA ARG A 4 -10.55 57.23 14.92
C ARG A 4 -9.84 55.95 14.55
N ASN A 5 -8.60 55.87 14.97
CA ASN A 5 -7.69 54.75 14.99
C ASN A 5 -8.19 53.60 15.90
N GLY A 6 -7.94 52.37 15.52
CA GLY A 6 -8.00 51.17 16.37
C GLY A 6 -6.84 50.26 16.09
N HIS A 7 -5.82 50.30 16.93
CA HIS A 7 -4.71 49.35 16.95
C HIS A 7 -5.20 47.98 17.38
N HIS A 8 -4.90 46.95 16.61
CA HIS A 8 -4.92 45.56 17.11
C HIS A 8 -3.52 44.96 17.03
N ASN A 9 -3.01 44.67 18.21
CA ASN A 9 -1.82 43.90 18.50
C ASN A 9 -1.95 42.49 17.98
N THR A 10 -1.03 42.07 17.12
CA THR A 10 -0.83 40.65 16.75
C THR A 10 0.23 40.03 17.65
N THR A 11 -0.17 39.26 18.63
CA THR A 11 0.71 38.37 19.39
C THR A 11 1.01 37.11 18.57
N ALA A 12 2.24 37.02 18.10
CA ALA A 12 2.78 35.83 17.46
C ALA A 12 2.94 34.69 18.48
N ALA A 13 2.18 33.61 18.32
CA ALA A 13 2.37 32.37 19.07
C ALA A 13 3.59 31.62 18.52
N ARG A 14 4.64 31.52 19.31
CA ARG A 14 5.82 30.70 19.05
C ARG A 14 5.46 29.22 19.24
N ARG A 15 5.74 28.37 18.23
CA ARG A 15 5.70 26.91 18.34
C ARG A 15 6.89 26.41 19.17
N PRO A 16 6.72 25.40 20.06
CA PRO A 16 7.83 24.80 20.78
C PRO A 16 8.63 23.83 19.90
N PRO A 17 9.93 23.59 20.17
CA PRO A 17 10.80 22.70 19.43
C PRO A 17 10.57 21.23 19.78
N TYR A 18 10.80 20.35 18.81
CA TYR A 18 10.78 18.88 18.91
C TYR A 18 11.57 18.37 20.12
N CYS A 19 10.92 17.58 20.96
CA CYS A 19 11.55 16.85 22.04
C CYS A 19 11.84 15.40 21.58
N SER A 20 13.08 14.98 21.78
CA SER A 20 13.64 13.69 21.42
C SER A 20 13.03 12.52 22.21
N ALA A 21 12.91 11.37 21.58
CA ALA A 21 12.27 10.13 22.03
C ALA A 21 13.03 9.38 23.15
N GLN A 22 13.33 10.02 24.28
CA GLN A 22 14.00 9.35 25.43
C GLN A 22 13.37 9.59 26.81
N ALA A 23 12.19 10.19 26.89
CA ALA A 23 11.54 10.52 28.20
C ALA A 23 10.22 9.78 28.46
N PHE A 24 9.88 8.69 27.77
CA PHE A 24 8.55 8.05 27.90
C PHE A 24 8.54 6.73 28.68
N CYS A 25 9.52 6.46 29.53
CA CYS A 25 9.60 5.18 30.26
C CYS A 25 9.49 5.27 31.79
N LEU A 26 9.15 6.42 32.39
CA LEU A 26 9.14 6.57 33.87
C LEU A 26 7.81 7.03 34.48
N ASP A 27 6.77 7.34 33.74
CA ASP A 27 5.50 7.85 34.30
C ASP A 27 4.33 6.86 34.41
N LEU A 28 4.53 5.58 34.08
CA LEU A 28 3.47 4.55 34.15
C LEU A 28 3.40 3.76 35.47
N LEU A 29 4.14 4.17 36.50
CA LEU A 29 4.13 3.50 37.82
C LEU A 29 3.41 4.28 38.94
N HIS A 30 2.76 5.41 38.67
CA HIS A 30 2.15 6.26 39.70
C HIS A 30 0.61 6.34 39.70
N VAL A 31 -0.10 5.62 38.86
CA VAL A 31 -1.59 5.68 38.79
C VAL A 31 -2.28 4.39 39.31
N GLY A 32 -1.54 3.41 39.80
CA GLY A 32 -2.06 2.09 40.20
C GLY A 32 -2.42 1.88 41.66
N LEU A 33 -2.31 2.84 42.59
CA LEU A 33 -2.41 2.60 44.03
C LEU A 33 -3.35 3.50 44.85
N SER A 34 -4.41 4.04 44.25
CA SER A 34 -5.37 4.88 45.00
C SER A 34 -6.80 4.33 45.06
N ARG A 35 -7.00 3.01 45.13
CA ARG A 35 -8.31 2.44 45.52
C ARG A 35 -8.14 1.16 46.36
N LEU A 36 -7.71 1.29 47.59
CA LEU A 36 -8.06 0.36 48.66
C LEU A 36 -7.82 1.13 49.98
N GLY A 37 -8.87 1.72 50.47
CA GLY A 37 -8.87 2.33 51.80
C GLY A 37 -8.88 1.27 52.89
N LEU A 38 -7.91 1.37 53.78
CA LEU A 38 -8.07 0.89 55.18
C LEU A 38 -7.12 1.69 56.07
N LEU A 39 -7.71 2.34 57.04
CA LEU A 39 -7.12 3.12 58.11
C LEU A 39 -6.19 2.32 59.01
N GLY A 40 -5.09 2.92 59.47
CA GLY A 40 -4.30 2.41 60.57
C GLY A 40 -3.07 3.27 60.83
N ARG A 41 -3.17 4.18 61.82
CA ARG A 41 -2.06 4.97 62.39
C ARG A 41 -1.01 4.10 63.05
N SER A 42 0.26 4.33 62.82
CA SER A 42 1.25 4.46 63.93
C SER A 42 2.62 4.90 63.42
N ARG A 43 3.30 5.59 64.30
CA ARG A 43 4.51 6.41 64.13
C ARG A 43 5.80 5.55 64.08
N LEU A 44 6.83 6.20 63.50
CA LEU A 44 8.26 6.19 63.87
C LEU A 44 9.13 5.02 63.42
N LEU A 45 10.12 5.39 62.72
CA LEU A 45 11.58 5.22 62.88
C LEU A 45 12.26 4.89 61.54
N GLY A 46 13.20 5.79 61.18
CA GLY A 46 14.05 5.61 60.03
C GLY A 46 15.06 4.49 60.25
N LEU A 47 15.35 3.81 59.15
CA LEU A 47 16.59 3.05 58.97
C LEU A 47 16.75 2.74 57.46
N SER A 48 17.92 3.03 56.99
CA SER A 48 18.42 2.72 55.62
C SER A 48 18.38 1.20 55.37
N TRP A 49 17.91 0.82 54.16
CA TRP A 49 18.07 -0.53 53.66
C TRP A 49 18.89 -0.54 52.39
N SER A 50 20.18 -0.74 52.58
CA SER A 50 21.08 -1.24 51.54
C SER A 50 20.96 -2.75 51.42
N SER A 51 20.79 -3.24 50.20
CA SER A 51 21.26 -4.52 49.65
C SER A 51 21.61 -5.64 50.63
N LEU A 52 20.68 -6.59 50.84
CA LEU A 52 20.96 -8.04 51.11
C LEU A 52 19.63 -8.72 51.48
N LEU A 53 18.97 -9.45 50.58
CA LEU A 53 18.02 -10.51 50.86
C LEU A 53 17.19 -10.92 49.63
N VAL A 54 17.87 -11.38 48.61
CA VAL A 54 17.24 -12.27 47.60
C VAL A 54 18.23 -13.39 47.27
N ARG A 55 18.62 -14.12 48.33
CA ARG A 55 19.27 -15.43 48.20
C ARG A 55 19.03 -16.25 49.46
N ARG A 56 17.77 -16.71 49.65
CA ARG A 56 17.46 -17.84 50.57
C ARG A 56 15.94 -18.08 50.60
N ALA A 57 15.44 -18.81 49.62
CA ALA A 57 14.17 -19.55 49.75
C ALA A 57 13.94 -20.44 48.52
N LEU A 58 14.80 -21.43 48.32
CA LEU A 58 14.53 -22.59 47.45
C LEU A 58 15.44 -23.76 47.84
N THR A 59 15.36 -24.16 49.13
CA THR A 59 15.84 -25.47 49.53
C THR A 59 15.06 -25.89 50.78
N SER A 60 13.98 -26.66 50.63
CA SER A 60 13.59 -27.68 51.57
C SER A 60 12.30 -28.38 51.14
N ARG A 61 12.41 -29.70 51.10
CA ARG A 61 11.40 -30.77 51.19
C ARG A 61 11.03 -31.47 49.87
N ILE A 62 11.82 -32.50 49.59
CA ILE A 62 11.35 -33.73 48.96
C ILE A 62 11.58 -34.85 49.99
N PRO A 63 10.55 -35.65 50.34
CA PRO A 63 10.76 -36.79 51.23
C PRO A 63 11.36 -37.97 50.44
N ALA A 64 12.35 -38.60 51.04
CA ALA A 64 12.94 -39.84 50.61
C ALA A 64 11.95 -41.02 50.81
N ILE A 65 11.74 -41.83 49.79
CA ILE A 65 11.20 -43.18 49.89
C ILE A 65 12.35 -44.14 49.56
N MET A 66 12.58 -44.98 50.47
CA MET A 66 13.72 -45.94 50.54
C MET A 66 13.57 -47.06 49.51
N ALA A 67 14.71 -47.57 49.16
CA ALA A 67 15.03 -48.59 48.22
C ALA A 67 14.52 -49.99 48.52
N SER A 68 14.32 -50.82 47.55
CA SER A 68 14.63 -52.24 47.59
C SER A 68 15.39 -52.63 46.36
N GLU A 69 16.55 -53.22 46.59
CA GLU A 69 17.47 -53.72 45.58
C GLU A 69 16.91 -54.90 44.81
N SER A 70 17.12 -55.03 43.52
CA SER A 70 17.49 -56.26 42.89
C SER A 70 18.28 -55.98 41.61
N SER A 71 19.43 -56.66 41.53
CA SER A 71 20.44 -56.54 40.51
C SER A 71 19.99 -57.09 39.16
N ALA A 72 20.19 -56.32 38.09
CA ALA A 72 20.52 -56.84 36.79
C ALA A 72 21.35 -55.77 36.02
N ALA A 73 22.64 -56.03 35.92
CA ALA A 73 23.55 -55.17 35.17
C ALA A 73 23.28 -55.33 33.68
N ALA A 74 22.53 -54.41 33.09
CA ALA A 74 22.50 -54.19 31.68
C ALA A 74 23.48 -53.08 31.34
N ALA A 75 24.48 -53.41 30.50
CA ALA A 75 25.48 -52.46 30.02
C ALA A 75 24.80 -51.30 29.26
N VAL A 76 24.76 -50.14 29.88
CA VAL A 76 24.34 -48.88 29.22
C VAL A 76 25.51 -48.49 28.28
N THR A 77 25.40 -48.82 27.01
CA THR A 77 26.27 -48.24 25.96
C THR A 77 26.03 -46.73 25.96
N ARG A 78 27.07 -45.96 26.35
CA ARG A 78 27.07 -44.51 26.17
C ARG A 78 26.76 -44.17 24.73
N PRO A 79 25.81 -43.25 24.46
CA PRO A 79 25.62 -42.77 23.11
C PRO A 79 26.93 -42.15 22.60
N GLN A 80 27.39 -42.59 21.46
CA GLN A 80 28.52 -41.97 20.77
C GLN A 80 28.20 -40.48 20.54
N PRO A 81 29.18 -39.58 20.70
CA PRO A 81 28.96 -38.18 20.40
C PRO A 81 28.58 -38.09 18.92
N ILE A 82 27.43 -37.51 18.64
CA ILE A 82 27.03 -37.14 17.29
C ILE A 82 28.14 -36.26 16.74
N SER A 83 28.83 -36.72 15.72
CA SER A 83 29.83 -35.92 15.02
C SER A 83 29.07 -34.70 14.42
N THR A 84 29.19 -33.56 15.06
CA THR A 84 28.82 -32.29 14.46
C THR A 84 29.80 -32.05 13.33
N GLN A 85 29.44 -32.48 12.11
CA GLN A 85 30.03 -31.91 10.92
C GLN A 85 29.72 -30.42 10.95
N SER A 86 30.69 -29.62 11.30
CA SER A 86 30.65 -28.15 11.23
C SER A 86 30.74 -27.69 9.78
N GLY A 87 29.73 -28.05 8.99
CA GLY A 87 29.46 -27.33 7.74
C GLY A 87 28.73 -26.05 8.14
N ALA A 88 29.26 -24.88 7.77
CA ALA A 88 28.48 -23.66 7.83
C ALA A 88 27.12 -23.92 7.17
N PRO A 89 26.00 -23.50 7.80
CA PRO A 89 24.70 -23.72 7.19
C PRO A 89 24.69 -23.15 5.77
N GLN A 90 24.34 -23.98 4.81
CA GLN A 90 24.19 -23.52 3.41
C GLN A 90 23.20 -22.36 3.41
N PRO A 91 23.48 -21.26 2.69
CA PRO A 91 22.54 -20.14 2.61
C PRO A 91 21.19 -20.67 2.14
N VAL A 92 20.13 -20.33 2.87
CA VAL A 92 18.76 -20.71 2.50
C VAL A 92 18.45 -20.06 1.15
N GLN A 93 18.20 -20.91 0.14
CA GLN A 93 17.83 -20.43 -1.18
C GLN A 93 16.39 -19.91 -1.15
N VAL A 94 16.18 -18.77 -1.78
CA VAL A 94 14.83 -18.23 -2.01
C VAL A 94 14.06 -19.17 -2.93
N ALA A 95 12.74 -19.25 -2.81
CA ALA A 95 11.92 -20.05 -3.72
C ALA A 95 12.15 -19.59 -5.18
N LYS A 96 12.35 -20.53 -6.12
CA LYS A 96 12.68 -20.24 -7.54
C LYS A 96 11.80 -19.18 -8.18
N ARG A 97 10.49 -19.19 -7.88
CA ARG A 97 9.52 -18.21 -8.39
C ARG A 97 9.76 -16.77 -7.91
N LEU A 98 10.62 -16.59 -6.91
CA LEU A 98 10.96 -15.28 -6.32
C LEU A 98 12.42 -14.88 -6.54
N GLU A 99 13.29 -15.74 -7.09
CA GLU A 99 14.72 -15.50 -7.27
C GLU A 99 15.03 -14.27 -8.13
N LYS A 100 14.17 -13.98 -9.11
CA LYS A 100 14.31 -12.79 -9.98
C LYS A 100 14.05 -11.47 -9.28
N PHE A 101 13.28 -11.46 -8.18
CA PHE A 101 12.95 -10.24 -7.43
C PHE A 101 14.07 -9.91 -6.44
N LYS A 102 14.64 -8.72 -6.58
CA LYS A 102 15.68 -8.16 -5.70
C LYS A 102 15.06 -7.14 -4.74
N THR A 103 15.90 -6.42 -4.01
CA THR A 103 15.47 -5.22 -3.26
C THR A 103 14.74 -4.28 -4.19
N THR A 104 13.50 -3.91 -3.84
CA THR A 104 12.67 -3.08 -4.72
C THR A 104 13.31 -1.73 -4.97
N ILE A 105 13.10 -1.18 -6.16
CA ILE A 105 13.58 0.15 -6.53
C ILE A 105 13.07 1.23 -5.56
N PHE A 106 11.86 1.05 -5.06
CA PHE A 106 11.28 1.96 -4.05
C PHE A 106 12.11 2.01 -2.77
N THR A 107 12.59 0.85 -2.29
CA THR A 107 13.47 0.77 -1.12
C THR A 107 14.84 1.40 -1.41
N GLN A 108 15.40 1.15 -2.59
CA GLN A 108 16.70 1.71 -2.98
C GLN A 108 16.63 3.24 -3.07
N MET A 109 15.66 3.78 -3.82
CA MET A 109 15.48 5.22 -3.99
C MET A 109 15.17 5.92 -2.66
N SER A 110 14.37 5.29 -1.77
CA SER A 110 14.08 5.85 -0.44
C SER A 110 15.31 5.90 0.46
N SER A 111 16.12 4.84 0.46
CA SER A 111 17.36 4.82 1.23
C SER A 111 18.33 5.89 0.76
N LEU A 112 18.42 6.07 -0.57
CA LEU A 112 19.26 7.09 -1.17
C LEU A 112 18.73 8.50 -0.85
N ALA A 113 17.40 8.68 -0.90
CA ALA A 113 16.72 9.93 -0.55
C ALA A 113 17.03 10.39 0.87
N ILE A 114 16.94 9.47 1.84
CA ILE A 114 17.26 9.74 3.25
C ILE A 114 18.71 10.16 3.38
N LYS A 115 19.65 9.41 2.74
CA LYS A 115 21.08 9.68 2.79
C LYS A 115 21.44 11.08 2.27
N HIS A 116 20.73 11.56 1.24
CA HIS A 116 21.02 12.84 0.57
C HIS A 116 20.04 13.97 0.96
N ASN A 117 19.14 13.74 1.92
CA ASN A 117 18.10 14.70 2.32
C ASN A 117 17.32 15.27 1.11
N ALA A 118 16.95 14.38 0.20
CA ALA A 118 16.26 14.73 -1.04
C ALA A 118 14.73 14.84 -0.81
N ILE A 119 14.08 15.75 -1.54
CA ILE A 119 12.62 15.90 -1.55
C ILE A 119 12.02 14.70 -2.31
N ASN A 120 11.19 13.91 -1.62
CA ASN A 120 10.67 12.67 -2.20
C ASN A 120 9.41 12.93 -3.02
N LEU A 121 9.57 13.02 -4.35
CA LEU A 121 8.49 12.98 -5.33
C LEU A 121 8.40 11.64 -6.07
N GLY A 122 9.07 10.60 -5.59
CA GLY A 122 9.05 9.26 -6.20
C GLY A 122 7.93 8.38 -5.64
N GLN A 123 7.75 8.39 -4.32
CA GLN A 123 6.82 7.48 -3.65
C GLN A 123 5.40 8.01 -3.58
N GLY A 124 4.44 7.14 -3.99
CA GLY A 124 3.01 7.43 -4.06
C GLY A 124 2.30 7.31 -2.70
N PHE A 125 2.74 8.09 -1.72
CA PHE A 125 1.98 8.33 -0.50
C PHE A 125 2.08 9.81 -0.10
N PRO A 126 0.98 10.40 0.42
CA PRO A 126 0.95 11.78 0.84
C PRO A 126 1.93 12.09 1.99
N ASN A 127 2.42 13.34 2.04
CA ASN A 127 3.14 13.88 3.20
C ASN A 127 2.24 14.74 4.10
N PHE A 128 0.94 14.68 3.88
CA PHE A 128 -0.12 15.23 4.71
C PHE A 128 -1.01 14.10 5.23
N ASP A 129 -1.74 14.38 6.30
CA ASP A 129 -2.53 13.38 7.02
C ASP A 129 -3.90 13.14 6.36
N GLY A 130 -4.52 12.00 6.70
CA GLY A 130 -5.90 11.69 6.34
C GLY A 130 -6.91 12.50 7.16
N PRO A 131 -8.20 12.51 6.76
CA PRO A 131 -9.22 13.34 7.37
C PRO A 131 -9.50 12.93 8.83
N ASP A 132 -9.68 13.96 9.69
CA ASP A 132 -9.87 13.78 11.13
C ASP A 132 -11.08 12.90 11.45
N PHE A 133 -12.20 13.04 10.72
CA PHE A 133 -13.40 12.25 10.98
C PHE A 133 -13.16 10.73 10.83
N VAL A 134 -12.25 10.32 9.95
CA VAL A 134 -11.88 8.90 9.79
C VAL A 134 -10.98 8.44 10.93
N LYS A 135 -10.02 9.30 11.35
CA LYS A 135 -9.14 8.99 12.50
C LYS A 135 -9.92 8.89 13.80
N GLU A 136 -10.87 9.81 14.04
CA GLU A 136 -11.73 9.76 15.22
C GLU A 136 -12.63 8.52 15.23
N ALA A 137 -13.15 8.08 14.08
CA ALA A 137 -13.89 6.82 13.98
C ALA A 137 -13.04 5.60 14.37
N ALA A 138 -11.75 5.58 14.00
CA ALA A 138 -10.82 4.52 14.42
C ALA A 138 -10.57 4.55 15.94
N ILE A 139 -10.33 5.74 16.51
CA ILE A 139 -10.13 5.93 17.95
C ILE A 139 -11.38 5.47 18.72
N GLN A 140 -12.56 5.83 18.23
CA GLN A 140 -13.81 5.42 18.87
C GLN A 140 -14.01 3.90 18.81
N ALA A 141 -13.74 3.27 17.66
CA ALA A 141 -13.82 1.82 17.53
C ALA A 141 -12.88 1.09 18.50
N ILE A 142 -11.66 1.60 18.71
CA ILE A 142 -10.72 1.06 19.71
C ILE A 142 -11.29 1.19 21.13
N ARG A 143 -11.85 2.35 21.48
CA ARG A 143 -12.46 2.63 22.78
C ARG A 143 -13.71 1.77 23.04
N ASP A 144 -14.49 1.49 22.03
CA ASP A 144 -15.70 0.66 22.06
C ASP A 144 -15.38 -0.83 22.14
N GLY A 145 -14.11 -1.20 22.23
CA GLY A 145 -13.69 -2.59 22.36
C GLY A 145 -13.77 -3.40 21.06
N LYS A 146 -13.80 -2.76 19.89
CA LYS A 146 -13.78 -3.42 18.57
C LYS A 146 -12.38 -3.96 18.23
N ASN A 147 -11.76 -4.73 19.16
CA ASN A 147 -10.37 -5.13 19.12
C ASN A 147 -10.15 -6.64 18.91
N GLN A 148 -11.21 -7.40 18.72
CA GLN A 148 -11.14 -8.83 18.43
C GLN A 148 -11.24 -9.08 16.92
N TYR A 149 -10.96 -10.31 16.49
CA TYR A 149 -11.05 -10.70 15.08
C TYR A 149 -12.41 -10.34 14.47
N ALA A 150 -12.37 -9.69 13.32
CA ALA A 150 -13.54 -9.56 12.47
C ALA A 150 -13.87 -10.89 11.77
N ARG A 151 -15.03 -10.96 11.13
CA ARG A 151 -15.32 -12.03 10.17
C ARG A 151 -14.31 -11.99 9.02
N GLY A 152 -13.97 -13.12 8.45
CA GLY A 152 -13.03 -13.19 7.32
C GLY A 152 -13.43 -12.33 6.11
N CYS A 153 -14.73 -12.15 5.85
CA CYS A 153 -15.17 -11.28 4.74
C CYS A 153 -15.26 -9.79 5.11
N GLY A 154 -15.05 -9.42 6.38
CA GLY A 154 -15.13 -8.03 6.87
C GLY A 154 -16.25 -7.80 7.89
N VAL A 155 -16.25 -6.62 8.54
CA VAL A 155 -17.34 -6.21 9.42
C VAL A 155 -18.56 -5.80 8.58
N PRO A 156 -19.83 -6.11 9.04
CA PRO A 156 -21.02 -5.85 8.25
C PRO A 156 -21.17 -4.40 7.79
N ASP A 157 -20.85 -3.45 8.68
CA ASP A 157 -20.95 -2.02 8.39
C ASP A 157 -20.05 -1.60 7.22
N LEU A 158 -18.83 -2.15 7.14
CA LEU A 158 -17.91 -1.86 6.04
C LEU A 158 -18.36 -2.56 4.75
N ASN A 159 -18.78 -3.83 4.83
CA ASN A 159 -19.28 -4.54 3.65
C ASN A 159 -20.47 -3.79 3.03
N LEU A 160 -21.41 -3.31 3.86
CA LEU A 160 -22.56 -2.50 3.40
C LEU A 160 -22.11 -1.16 2.81
N ALA A 161 -21.15 -0.46 3.45
CA ALA A 161 -20.63 0.80 2.95
C ALA A 161 -19.94 0.64 1.58
N ILE A 162 -19.17 -0.45 1.39
CA ILE A 162 -18.55 -0.80 0.11
C ILE A 162 -19.64 -1.06 -0.95
N ALA A 163 -20.64 -1.89 -0.65
CA ALA A 163 -21.71 -2.21 -1.58
C ALA A 163 -22.50 -0.94 -2.01
N ASN A 164 -22.82 -0.07 -1.05
CA ASN A 164 -23.50 1.20 -1.32
C ASN A 164 -22.65 2.14 -2.18
N ARG A 165 -21.36 2.25 -1.88
CA ARG A 165 -20.44 3.09 -2.65
C ARG A 165 -20.26 2.53 -4.06
N PHE A 166 -20.06 1.24 -4.20
CA PHE A 166 -19.95 0.57 -5.48
C PHE A 166 -21.19 0.77 -6.36
N LYS A 167 -22.40 0.64 -5.74
CA LYS A 167 -23.65 0.94 -6.45
C LYS A 167 -23.72 2.38 -6.94
N LYS A 168 -23.29 3.33 -6.11
CA LYS A 168 -23.31 4.75 -6.47
C LYS A 168 -22.37 5.06 -7.63
N ASP A 169 -21.19 4.42 -7.63
CA ASP A 169 -20.13 4.69 -8.60
C ASP A 169 -20.32 3.94 -9.92
N SER A 170 -20.79 2.69 -9.88
CA SER A 170 -20.90 1.81 -11.06
C SER A 170 -22.35 1.55 -11.51
N GLY A 171 -23.34 1.92 -10.71
CA GLY A 171 -24.74 1.55 -10.94
C GLY A 171 -25.09 0.11 -10.58
N LEU A 172 -24.12 -0.74 -10.21
CA LEU A 172 -24.33 -2.15 -9.92
C LEU A 172 -24.68 -2.37 -8.45
N SER A 173 -25.75 -3.12 -8.20
CA SER A 173 -26.14 -3.57 -6.85
C SER A 173 -25.52 -4.91 -6.56
N VAL A 174 -24.77 -5.02 -5.47
CA VAL A 174 -24.08 -6.24 -5.03
C VAL A 174 -24.53 -6.66 -3.63
N ASP A 175 -24.47 -7.96 -3.35
CA ASP A 175 -24.77 -8.53 -2.02
C ASP A 175 -23.55 -8.30 -1.11
N PRO A 176 -23.65 -7.45 -0.06
CA PRO A 176 -22.52 -7.16 0.82
C PRO A 176 -21.98 -8.40 1.56
N GLU A 177 -22.82 -9.42 1.75
CA GLU A 177 -22.42 -10.65 2.46
C GLU A 177 -21.75 -11.68 1.55
N LYS A 178 -22.12 -11.73 0.26
CA LYS A 178 -21.65 -12.76 -0.66
C LYS A 178 -20.61 -12.27 -1.66
N GLU A 179 -20.61 -10.97 -1.98
CA GLU A 179 -19.88 -10.42 -3.12
C GLU A 179 -18.81 -9.38 -2.72
N VAL A 180 -18.68 -9.08 -1.42
CA VAL A 180 -17.65 -8.17 -0.89
C VAL A 180 -16.71 -8.92 0.04
N THR A 181 -15.39 -8.76 -0.17
CA THR A 181 -14.34 -9.29 0.70
C THR A 181 -13.40 -8.17 1.11
N VAL A 182 -13.31 -7.90 2.41
CA VAL A 182 -12.39 -6.90 2.97
C VAL A 182 -11.01 -7.52 3.16
N THR A 183 -9.96 -6.79 2.77
CA THR A 183 -8.57 -7.27 2.72
C THR A 183 -7.59 -6.29 3.38
N SER A 184 -6.36 -6.72 3.66
CA SER A 184 -5.28 -5.88 4.16
C SER A 184 -4.68 -5.00 3.06
N GLY A 185 -5.48 -4.05 2.59
CA GLY A 185 -5.21 -3.18 1.45
C GLY A 185 -5.42 -3.88 0.11
N CYS A 186 -5.42 -3.10 -0.98
CA CYS A 186 -5.58 -3.63 -2.33
C CYS A 186 -4.49 -4.64 -2.71
N THR A 187 -3.28 -4.51 -2.17
CA THR A 187 -2.19 -5.48 -2.42
C THR A 187 -2.60 -6.91 -2.03
N GLU A 188 -3.32 -7.08 -0.92
CA GLU A 188 -3.86 -8.39 -0.56
C GLU A 188 -5.06 -8.76 -1.43
N ALA A 189 -5.95 -7.81 -1.79
CA ALA A 189 -7.04 -8.09 -2.71
C ALA A 189 -6.52 -8.67 -4.03
N ILE A 190 -5.46 -8.07 -4.59
CA ILE A 190 -4.77 -8.56 -5.79
C ILE A 190 -4.20 -9.96 -5.56
N ALA A 191 -3.47 -10.16 -4.47
CA ALA A 191 -2.85 -11.44 -4.16
C ALA A 191 -3.91 -12.54 -3.94
N ALA A 192 -4.98 -12.25 -3.20
CA ALA A 192 -6.07 -13.19 -2.96
C ALA A 192 -6.83 -13.53 -4.25
N THR A 193 -7.03 -12.55 -5.13
CA THR A 193 -7.66 -12.74 -6.43
C THR A 193 -6.81 -13.65 -7.32
N ILE A 194 -5.54 -13.34 -7.47
CA ILE A 194 -4.63 -14.11 -8.31
C ILE A 194 -4.45 -15.54 -7.76
N LEU A 195 -4.12 -15.69 -6.47
CA LEU A 195 -3.89 -17.00 -5.86
C LEU A 195 -5.16 -17.84 -5.74
N GLY A 196 -6.33 -17.20 -5.70
CA GLY A 196 -7.63 -17.88 -5.62
C GLY A 196 -8.23 -18.29 -6.98
N LEU A 197 -7.80 -17.66 -8.09
CA LEU A 197 -8.46 -17.82 -9.40
C LEU A 197 -7.51 -18.23 -10.54
N ILE A 198 -6.19 -18.16 -10.34
CA ILE A 198 -5.17 -18.49 -11.35
C ILE A 198 -4.43 -19.77 -10.95
N ASN A 199 -4.28 -20.67 -11.89
CA ASN A 199 -3.50 -21.90 -11.73
C ASN A 199 -2.11 -21.75 -12.37
N PRO A 200 -1.13 -22.56 -11.97
CA PRO A 200 0.15 -22.62 -12.66
C PRO A 200 -0.02 -22.94 -14.15
N GLY A 201 0.57 -22.10 -15.00
CA GLY A 201 0.50 -22.23 -16.45
C GLY A 201 -0.63 -21.45 -17.13
N ASP A 202 -1.59 -20.91 -16.37
CA ASP A 202 -2.62 -19.99 -16.91
C ASP A 202 -1.97 -18.75 -17.53
N GLU A 203 -2.46 -18.32 -18.70
CA GLU A 203 -2.01 -17.06 -19.33
C GLU A 203 -2.78 -15.88 -18.78
N VAL A 204 -2.05 -14.82 -18.39
CA VAL A 204 -2.63 -13.56 -17.88
C VAL A 204 -2.07 -12.40 -18.69
N VAL A 205 -2.95 -11.65 -19.34
CA VAL A 205 -2.59 -10.39 -20.03
C VAL A 205 -2.38 -9.30 -19.00
N LEU A 206 -1.29 -8.53 -19.15
CA LEU A 206 -0.90 -7.45 -18.28
C LEU A 206 -0.45 -6.25 -19.10
N PHE A 207 -1.02 -5.08 -18.84
CA PHE A 207 -0.67 -3.85 -19.55
C PHE A 207 0.58 -3.20 -18.93
N ALA A 208 1.66 -3.15 -19.70
CA ALA A 208 2.89 -2.49 -19.29
C ALA A 208 2.88 -1.00 -19.71
N PRO A 209 3.45 -0.09 -18.90
CA PRO A 209 4.07 -0.32 -17.59
C PRO A 209 3.05 -0.69 -16.52
N PHE A 210 3.42 -1.51 -15.53
CA PHE A 210 2.50 -1.99 -14.50
C PHE A 210 3.10 -1.88 -13.10
N TYR A 211 2.25 -1.89 -12.08
CA TYR A 211 2.70 -1.94 -10.69
C TYR A 211 3.41 -3.28 -10.41
N ASP A 212 4.62 -3.23 -9.87
CA ASP A 212 5.53 -4.37 -9.67
C ASP A 212 4.92 -5.56 -8.90
N SER A 213 3.96 -5.28 -8.01
CA SER A 213 3.26 -6.32 -7.27
C SER A 213 2.46 -7.29 -8.15
N TYR A 214 2.05 -6.87 -9.36
CA TYR A 214 1.29 -7.74 -10.27
C TYR A 214 2.17 -8.86 -10.78
N GLU A 215 3.35 -8.53 -11.31
CA GLU A 215 4.32 -9.51 -11.78
C GLU A 215 4.74 -10.47 -10.66
N ALA A 216 5.03 -9.92 -9.48
CA ALA A 216 5.45 -10.72 -8.33
C ALA A 216 4.36 -11.72 -7.93
N THR A 217 3.10 -11.29 -7.86
CA THR A 217 2.00 -12.16 -7.45
C THR A 217 1.65 -13.20 -8.52
N LEU A 218 1.64 -12.82 -9.81
CA LEU A 218 1.46 -13.74 -10.91
C LEU A 218 2.57 -14.80 -10.95
N SER A 219 3.81 -14.40 -10.69
CA SER A 219 4.94 -15.34 -10.55
C SER A 219 4.77 -16.29 -9.37
N MET A 220 4.23 -15.81 -8.24
CA MET A 220 3.91 -16.68 -7.09
C MET A 220 2.83 -17.71 -7.43
N ALA A 221 1.85 -17.34 -8.26
CA ALA A 221 0.82 -18.27 -8.76
C ALA A 221 1.32 -19.22 -9.86
N GLY A 222 2.49 -18.96 -10.44
CA GLY A 222 3.03 -19.72 -11.57
C GLY A 222 2.36 -19.40 -12.91
N ALA A 223 1.73 -18.24 -13.03
CA ALA A 223 1.10 -17.76 -14.26
C ALA A 223 2.12 -17.45 -15.37
N GLN A 224 1.66 -17.48 -16.61
CA GLN A 224 2.38 -17.00 -17.79
C GLN A 224 1.90 -15.60 -18.13
N ILE A 225 2.76 -14.58 -17.94
CA ILE A 225 2.41 -13.20 -18.23
C ILE A 225 2.54 -12.94 -19.72
N LYS A 226 1.49 -12.35 -20.31
CA LYS A 226 1.44 -11.85 -21.69
C LYS A 226 1.40 -10.32 -21.62
N PRO A 227 2.56 -9.64 -21.71
CA PRO A 227 2.59 -8.19 -21.63
C PRO A 227 2.07 -7.57 -22.91
N ILE A 228 1.35 -6.45 -22.78
CA ILE A 228 0.98 -5.53 -23.87
C ILE A 228 1.47 -4.16 -23.46
N THR A 229 2.36 -3.56 -24.25
CA THR A 229 3.01 -2.32 -23.89
C THR A 229 2.23 -1.11 -24.37
N LEU A 230 1.79 -0.30 -23.41
CA LEU A 230 1.22 1.01 -23.66
C LEU A 230 2.35 2.01 -23.86
N LYS A 231 2.36 2.71 -25.01
CA LYS A 231 3.48 3.59 -25.43
C LYS A 231 3.12 5.07 -25.34
N PRO A 232 4.09 5.93 -24.95
CA PRO A 232 3.88 7.37 -25.05
C PRO A 232 3.59 7.81 -26.49
N PRO A 233 2.98 8.99 -26.71
CA PRO A 233 2.67 9.98 -25.68
C PRO A 233 1.40 9.71 -24.88
N ASN A 234 0.41 8.99 -25.43
CA ASN A 234 -0.92 8.85 -24.86
C ASN A 234 -1.14 7.53 -24.12
N PHE A 235 -0.19 6.60 -24.19
CA PHE A 235 -0.33 5.26 -23.61
C PHE A 235 -1.62 4.55 -24.05
N SER A 236 -2.04 4.77 -25.31
CA SER A 236 -3.23 4.16 -25.88
C SER A 236 -3.10 2.65 -25.95
N LEU A 237 -4.22 1.94 -25.81
CA LEU A 237 -4.28 0.49 -25.91
C LEU A 237 -4.03 0.07 -27.38
N PRO A 238 -3.02 -0.76 -27.67
CA PRO A 238 -2.79 -1.29 -29.02
C PRO A 238 -3.78 -2.43 -29.29
N ILE A 239 -4.95 -2.07 -29.85
CA ILE A 239 -6.10 -2.95 -30.02
C ILE A 239 -5.76 -4.20 -30.85
N ASP A 240 -4.99 -4.05 -31.94
CA ASP A 240 -4.62 -5.19 -32.78
C ASP A 240 -3.70 -6.18 -32.04
N GLU A 241 -2.78 -5.68 -31.21
CA GLU A 241 -1.93 -6.50 -30.35
C GLU A 241 -2.78 -7.22 -29.30
N LEU A 242 -3.74 -6.53 -28.68
CA LEU A 242 -4.67 -7.14 -27.73
C LEU A 242 -5.46 -8.27 -28.37
N LYS A 243 -6.03 -8.04 -29.56
CA LYS A 243 -6.79 -9.05 -30.33
C LYS A 243 -5.95 -10.28 -30.69
N SER A 244 -4.68 -10.08 -31.00
CA SER A 244 -3.78 -11.18 -31.34
C SER A 244 -3.26 -11.95 -30.12
N THR A 245 -3.23 -11.29 -28.93
CA THR A 245 -2.72 -11.87 -27.69
C THR A 245 -3.78 -12.67 -26.93
N VAL A 246 -5.02 -12.15 -26.89
CA VAL A 246 -6.14 -12.82 -26.22
C VAL A 246 -6.58 -14.06 -27.00
N SER A 247 -6.73 -15.18 -26.31
CA SER A 247 -7.15 -16.45 -26.89
C SER A 247 -7.86 -17.32 -25.85
N ASN A 248 -8.35 -18.49 -26.24
CA ASN A 248 -8.95 -19.48 -25.33
C ASN A 248 -7.98 -20.02 -24.25
N LYS A 249 -6.70 -19.66 -24.30
CA LYS A 249 -5.72 -19.96 -23.26
C LYS A 249 -5.61 -18.84 -22.23
N THR A 250 -6.07 -17.66 -22.57
CA THR A 250 -6.05 -16.49 -21.68
C THR A 250 -7.05 -16.71 -20.56
N ARG A 251 -6.57 -16.80 -19.33
CA ARG A 251 -7.41 -16.97 -18.15
C ARG A 251 -7.94 -15.64 -17.65
N ALA A 252 -7.10 -14.61 -17.67
CA ALA A 252 -7.49 -13.29 -17.15
C ALA A 252 -6.75 -12.14 -17.86
N ILE A 253 -7.35 -10.96 -17.83
CA ILE A 253 -6.70 -9.68 -18.06
C ILE A 253 -6.62 -8.96 -16.70
N LEU A 254 -5.42 -8.55 -16.27
CA LEU A 254 -5.24 -7.70 -15.10
C LEU A 254 -4.99 -6.28 -15.58
N MET A 255 -5.86 -5.36 -15.16
CA MET A 255 -5.78 -3.95 -15.52
C MET A 255 -5.83 -3.06 -14.28
N ASN A 256 -5.26 -1.86 -14.42
CA ASN A 256 -5.33 -0.81 -13.42
C ASN A 256 -5.89 0.47 -14.05
N THR A 257 -6.96 1.01 -13.53
CA THR A 257 -7.61 2.22 -14.06
C THR A 257 -8.25 3.05 -12.93
N PRO A 258 -7.85 4.31 -12.80
CA PRO A 258 -6.75 5.03 -13.45
C PRO A 258 -5.39 4.37 -13.29
N HIS A 259 -4.53 4.48 -14.30
CA HIS A 259 -3.36 3.62 -14.50
C HIS A 259 -2.10 4.16 -13.80
N ASN A 260 -1.51 3.40 -12.92
CA ASN A 260 -0.18 3.65 -12.35
C ASN A 260 0.85 2.83 -13.16
N PRO A 261 1.88 3.46 -13.76
CA PRO A 261 2.43 4.79 -13.44
C PRO A 261 1.97 5.94 -14.34
N THR A 262 1.27 5.70 -15.43
CA THR A 262 1.11 6.66 -16.53
C THR A 262 0.07 7.76 -16.29
N GLY A 263 -0.87 7.54 -15.37
CA GLY A 263 -2.03 8.41 -15.22
C GLY A 263 -3.08 8.30 -16.34
N LYS A 264 -2.91 7.32 -17.26
CA LYS A 264 -3.90 7.03 -18.30
C LYS A 264 -5.24 6.62 -17.68
N MET A 265 -6.31 7.07 -18.29
CA MET A 265 -7.66 6.54 -18.16
C MET A 265 -7.99 5.72 -19.42
N PHE A 266 -8.50 4.50 -19.26
CA PHE A 266 -9.00 3.75 -20.42
C PHE A 266 -10.27 4.43 -20.94
N THR A 267 -10.33 4.67 -22.27
CA THR A 267 -11.51 5.25 -22.91
C THR A 267 -12.65 4.23 -22.95
N ARG A 268 -13.86 4.71 -23.19
CA ARG A 268 -15.03 3.83 -23.33
C ARG A 268 -14.83 2.82 -24.46
N GLU A 269 -14.26 3.25 -25.57
CA GLU A 269 -13.98 2.40 -26.74
C GLU A 269 -12.94 1.33 -26.41
N GLU A 270 -11.88 1.67 -25.68
CA GLU A 270 -10.87 0.70 -25.21
C GLU A 270 -11.48 -0.34 -24.24
N LEU A 271 -12.36 0.11 -23.34
CA LEU A 271 -13.07 -0.79 -22.42
C LEU A 271 -14.08 -1.70 -23.15
N ASP A 272 -14.77 -1.19 -24.19
CA ASP A 272 -15.69 -1.98 -25.01
C ASP A 272 -14.95 -3.06 -25.81
N GLU A 273 -13.74 -2.77 -26.33
CA GLU A 273 -12.89 -3.76 -27.02
C GLU A 273 -12.40 -4.85 -26.04
N ILE A 274 -11.90 -4.46 -24.83
CA ILE A 274 -11.52 -5.42 -23.81
C ILE A 274 -12.72 -6.31 -23.44
N SER A 275 -13.89 -5.71 -23.22
CA SER A 275 -15.11 -6.42 -22.85
C SER A 275 -15.54 -7.43 -23.91
N SER A 276 -15.51 -7.03 -25.17
CA SER A 276 -15.88 -7.91 -26.29
C SER A 276 -15.00 -9.16 -26.33
N LEU A 277 -13.69 -8.98 -26.22
CA LEU A 277 -12.74 -10.10 -26.21
C LEU A 277 -12.91 -11.00 -24.97
N CYS A 278 -13.15 -10.39 -23.80
CA CYS A 278 -13.38 -11.14 -22.56
C CYS A 278 -14.65 -12.00 -22.63
N ILE A 279 -15.70 -11.50 -23.28
CA ILE A 279 -16.95 -12.24 -23.48
C ILE A 279 -16.75 -13.34 -24.51
N GLU A 280 -16.09 -13.07 -25.64
CA GLU A 280 -15.84 -14.00 -26.73
C GLU A 280 -15.01 -15.21 -26.27
N HIS A 281 -13.97 -14.98 -25.46
CA HIS A 281 -13.01 -16.00 -25.05
C HIS A 281 -13.21 -16.51 -23.61
N ASP A 282 -14.28 -16.09 -22.92
CA ASP A 282 -14.57 -16.40 -21.49
C ASP A 282 -13.42 -16.07 -20.54
N VAL A 283 -12.85 -14.87 -20.72
CA VAL A 283 -11.71 -14.34 -19.94
C VAL A 283 -12.19 -13.55 -18.74
N LEU A 284 -11.54 -13.74 -17.59
CA LEU A 284 -11.77 -12.96 -16.38
C LEU A 284 -11.09 -11.58 -16.48
N VAL A 285 -11.61 -10.61 -15.72
CA VAL A 285 -10.94 -9.30 -15.56
C VAL A 285 -10.66 -9.06 -14.07
N PHE A 286 -9.39 -8.74 -13.77
CA PHE A 286 -8.97 -8.26 -12.45
C PHE A 286 -8.70 -6.77 -12.56
N SER A 287 -9.63 -5.95 -12.07
CA SER A 287 -9.60 -4.49 -12.20
C SER A 287 -9.15 -3.85 -10.89
N ASP A 288 -7.92 -3.31 -10.86
CA ASP A 288 -7.42 -2.50 -9.76
C ASP A 288 -7.85 -1.05 -9.98
N GLU A 289 -8.82 -0.59 -9.15
CA GLU A 289 -9.46 0.72 -9.27
C GLU A 289 -9.15 1.64 -8.08
N VAL A 290 -7.97 1.48 -7.43
CA VAL A 290 -7.60 2.25 -6.22
C VAL A 290 -7.53 3.77 -6.44
N TYR A 291 -7.47 4.23 -7.68
CA TYR A 291 -7.43 5.64 -8.05
C TYR A 291 -8.75 6.16 -8.63
N ASP A 292 -9.86 5.42 -8.52
CA ASP A 292 -11.17 5.76 -9.10
C ASP A 292 -11.65 7.19 -8.78
N LYS A 293 -11.32 7.70 -7.58
CA LYS A 293 -11.65 9.07 -7.15
C LYS A 293 -10.67 10.14 -7.59
N LEU A 294 -9.57 9.73 -8.21
CA LEU A 294 -8.53 10.61 -8.75
C LEU A 294 -8.56 10.60 -10.29
N ALA A 295 -9.75 10.69 -10.85
CA ALA A 295 -10.01 10.89 -12.27
C ALA A 295 -10.31 12.38 -12.51
N PHE A 296 -9.61 13.03 -13.44
CA PHE A 296 -9.62 14.48 -13.57
C PHE A 296 -10.30 14.98 -14.86
N GLU A 297 -10.01 14.37 -15.98
CA GLU A 297 -10.43 14.86 -17.31
C GLU A 297 -11.66 14.14 -17.84
N MET A 298 -11.96 12.96 -17.29
CA MET A 298 -13.12 12.14 -17.61
C MET A 298 -13.59 11.41 -16.36
N ASP A 299 -14.84 10.97 -16.34
CA ASP A 299 -15.33 10.14 -15.25
C ASP A 299 -14.74 8.72 -15.32
N HIS A 300 -14.44 8.16 -14.16
CA HIS A 300 -14.03 6.76 -14.08
C HIS A 300 -15.18 5.83 -14.44
N VAL A 301 -14.92 4.88 -15.32
CA VAL A 301 -15.85 3.82 -15.67
C VAL A 301 -15.28 2.49 -15.21
N SER A 302 -15.92 1.84 -14.25
CA SER A 302 -15.57 0.46 -13.87
C SER A 302 -15.96 -0.49 -15.01
N ILE A 303 -15.02 -1.31 -15.47
CA ILE A 303 -15.30 -2.30 -16.53
C ILE A 303 -16.39 -3.28 -16.11
N ALA A 304 -16.55 -3.54 -14.81
CA ALA A 304 -17.63 -4.37 -14.28
C ALA A 304 -19.04 -3.84 -14.64
N SER A 305 -19.19 -2.50 -14.88
CA SER A 305 -20.46 -1.89 -15.23
C SER A 305 -20.88 -2.08 -16.68
N LEU A 306 -19.98 -2.60 -17.52
CA LEU A 306 -20.29 -2.86 -18.92
C LEU A 306 -21.14 -4.13 -19.07
N PRO A 307 -22.02 -4.20 -20.09
CA PRO A 307 -22.89 -5.37 -20.30
C PRO A 307 -22.09 -6.68 -20.35
N GLY A 308 -22.47 -7.68 -19.54
CA GLY A 308 -21.83 -9.00 -19.51
C GLY A 308 -20.48 -9.05 -18.78
N MET A 309 -20.01 -7.93 -18.18
CA MET A 309 -18.70 -7.88 -17.53
C MET A 309 -18.74 -8.15 -16.02
N TYR A 310 -19.82 -7.84 -15.32
CA TYR A 310 -19.90 -8.10 -13.88
C TYR A 310 -19.60 -9.57 -13.55
N GLU A 311 -20.18 -10.49 -14.33
CA GLU A 311 -20.11 -11.93 -14.09
C GLU A 311 -18.66 -12.49 -14.16
N ARG A 312 -17.73 -11.73 -14.74
CA ARG A 312 -16.35 -12.13 -14.96
C ARG A 312 -15.31 -11.18 -14.39
N THR A 313 -15.74 -10.17 -13.61
CA THR A 313 -14.84 -9.14 -13.09
C THR A 313 -14.67 -9.25 -11.57
N VAL A 314 -13.43 -9.11 -11.11
CA VAL A 314 -13.08 -8.81 -9.72
C VAL A 314 -12.60 -7.36 -9.67
N THR A 315 -13.39 -6.47 -9.09
CA THR A 315 -13.03 -5.06 -8.87
C THR A 315 -12.36 -4.91 -7.52
N MET A 316 -11.17 -4.36 -7.49
CA MET A 316 -10.34 -4.21 -6.28
C MET A 316 -10.09 -2.74 -5.99
N ASN A 317 -10.15 -2.36 -4.71
CA ASN A 317 -9.96 -0.96 -4.30
C ASN A 317 -9.39 -0.88 -2.87
N SER A 318 -9.11 0.32 -2.38
CA SER A 318 -8.63 0.53 -1.01
C SER A 318 -8.92 1.92 -0.46
N LEU A 319 -8.94 2.02 0.87
CA LEU A 319 -9.06 3.27 1.61
C LEU A 319 -7.87 4.23 1.35
N GLY A 320 -6.69 3.65 1.13
CA GLY A 320 -5.41 4.36 1.28
C GLY A 320 -5.18 5.53 0.33
N LYS A 321 -5.73 5.48 -0.89
CA LYS A 321 -5.46 6.49 -1.92
C LYS A 321 -6.41 7.68 -1.78
N THR A 322 -7.68 7.42 -1.72
CA THR A 322 -8.75 8.41 -1.60
C THR A 322 -8.70 9.18 -0.26
N PHE A 323 -8.32 8.51 0.81
CA PHE A 323 -8.33 9.11 2.15
C PHE A 323 -6.93 9.37 2.73
N SER A 324 -5.88 9.28 1.92
CA SER A 324 -4.49 9.54 2.36
C SER A 324 -4.03 8.70 3.56
N LEU A 325 -4.59 7.48 3.72
CA LEU A 325 -4.35 6.56 4.84
C LEU A 325 -3.68 5.26 4.36
N THR A 326 -2.62 5.38 3.55
CA THR A 326 -1.94 4.24 2.90
C THR A 326 -1.39 3.22 3.89
N GLY A 327 -0.99 3.66 5.08
CA GLY A 327 -0.46 2.81 6.15
C GLY A 327 -1.50 1.98 6.89
N TRP A 328 -2.79 2.30 6.77
CA TRP A 328 -3.85 1.58 7.48
C TRP A 328 -4.18 0.23 6.84
N LYS A 329 -3.82 0.05 5.59
CA LYS A 329 -3.93 -1.22 4.89
C LYS A 329 -5.35 -1.81 4.92
N ILE A 330 -6.37 -1.00 4.61
CA ILE A 330 -7.74 -1.46 4.38
C ILE A 330 -8.03 -1.39 2.89
N GLY A 331 -8.42 -2.52 2.31
CA GLY A 331 -8.85 -2.67 0.93
C GLY A 331 -9.98 -3.67 0.82
N TRP A 332 -10.44 -3.92 -0.38
CA TRP A 332 -11.53 -4.85 -0.66
C TRP A 332 -11.51 -5.34 -2.10
N ALA A 333 -12.16 -6.47 -2.32
CA ALA A 333 -12.55 -6.98 -3.62
C ALA A 333 -14.07 -7.08 -3.68
N VAL A 334 -14.65 -6.69 -4.82
CA VAL A 334 -16.08 -6.85 -5.18
C VAL A 334 -16.15 -7.71 -6.42
N ALA A 335 -16.89 -8.81 -6.33
CA ALA A 335 -17.05 -9.76 -7.43
C ALA A 335 -18.30 -10.59 -7.26
N PRO A 336 -18.87 -11.20 -8.32
CA PRO A 336 -19.95 -12.15 -8.18
C PRO A 336 -19.58 -13.31 -7.27
N ALA A 337 -20.57 -13.90 -6.60
CA ALA A 337 -20.37 -14.88 -5.53
C ALA A 337 -19.48 -16.07 -5.92
N HIS A 338 -19.52 -16.52 -7.17
CA HIS A 338 -18.71 -17.66 -7.64
C HIS A 338 -17.22 -17.31 -7.74
N LEU A 339 -16.84 -16.06 -8.07
CA LEU A 339 -15.45 -15.59 -8.04
C LEU A 339 -15.01 -15.24 -6.63
N THR A 340 -15.90 -14.60 -5.85
CA THR A 340 -15.67 -14.25 -4.43
C THR A 340 -15.29 -15.48 -3.61
N TRP A 341 -15.83 -16.66 -3.93
CA TRP A 341 -15.45 -17.90 -3.26
C TRP A 341 -13.93 -18.17 -3.34
N GLY A 342 -13.34 -18.11 -4.53
CA GLY A 342 -11.90 -18.30 -4.74
C GLY A 342 -11.06 -17.24 -4.01
N VAL A 343 -11.46 -15.96 -4.13
CA VAL A 343 -10.78 -14.85 -3.43
C VAL A 343 -10.78 -15.07 -1.91
N ARG A 344 -11.92 -15.46 -1.33
CA ARG A 344 -12.05 -15.72 0.11
C ARG A 344 -11.26 -16.94 0.58
N GLN A 345 -11.12 -17.98 -0.23
CA GLN A 345 -10.27 -19.12 0.12
C GLN A 345 -8.81 -18.68 0.28
N ALA A 346 -8.27 -17.94 -0.66
CA ALA A 346 -6.90 -17.42 -0.57
C ALA A 346 -6.75 -16.44 0.62
N HIS A 347 -7.63 -15.47 0.75
CA HIS A 347 -7.65 -14.49 1.86
C HIS A 347 -7.66 -15.18 3.23
N SER A 348 -8.48 -16.21 3.42
CA SER A 348 -8.63 -16.91 4.70
C SER A 348 -7.33 -17.53 5.21
N TYR A 349 -6.45 -17.99 4.31
CA TYR A 349 -5.17 -18.60 4.67
C TYR A 349 -3.97 -17.66 4.57
N MET A 350 -4.14 -16.47 3.99
CA MET A 350 -3.09 -15.45 3.96
C MET A 350 -3.15 -14.55 5.18
N THR A 351 -4.32 -14.00 5.47
CA THR A 351 -4.51 -12.94 6.47
C THR A 351 -5.62 -13.27 7.46
N PHE A 352 -6.58 -14.12 7.07
CA PHE A 352 -7.80 -14.45 7.81
C PHE A 352 -8.77 -13.28 7.94
N ALA A 353 -8.37 -12.18 8.57
CA ALA A 353 -9.13 -10.95 8.70
C ALA A 353 -8.18 -9.77 8.92
N THR A 354 -8.53 -8.59 8.43
CA THR A 354 -7.75 -7.37 8.65
C THR A 354 -8.21 -6.62 9.91
N SER A 355 -7.47 -5.56 10.28
CA SER A 355 -7.68 -4.77 11.51
C SER A 355 -9.12 -4.33 11.71
N THR A 356 -9.78 -4.86 12.75
CA THR A 356 -11.19 -4.58 13.04
C THR A 356 -11.47 -3.09 13.31
N PRO A 357 -10.70 -2.35 14.15
CA PRO A 357 -10.95 -0.93 14.36
C PRO A 357 -10.84 -0.11 13.08
N MET A 358 -9.86 -0.43 12.23
CA MET A 358 -9.66 0.28 10.97
C MET A 358 -10.78 0.00 9.95
N GLN A 359 -11.41 -1.17 10.01
CA GLN A 359 -12.58 -1.47 9.20
C GLN A 359 -13.79 -0.58 9.57
N HIS A 360 -14.04 -0.34 10.86
CA HIS A 360 -15.10 0.58 11.29
C HIS A 360 -14.82 2.01 10.83
N ALA A 361 -13.57 2.45 10.88
CA ALA A 361 -13.18 3.75 10.35
C ALA A 361 -13.32 3.84 8.82
N ALA A 362 -13.00 2.76 8.10
CA ALA A 362 -13.19 2.70 6.66
C ALA A 362 -14.67 2.78 6.27
N ALA A 363 -15.58 2.18 7.06
CA ALA A 363 -17.03 2.34 6.87
C ALA A 363 -17.45 3.81 7.00
N ALA A 364 -16.94 4.53 8.01
CA ALA A 364 -17.18 5.96 8.16
C ALA A 364 -16.64 6.77 6.97
N ALA A 365 -15.45 6.43 6.48
CA ALA A 365 -14.84 7.07 5.33
C ALA A 365 -15.68 6.92 4.05
N LEU A 366 -16.12 5.69 3.73
CA LEU A 366 -16.90 5.42 2.51
C LEU A 366 -18.29 6.07 2.55
N ASN A 367 -18.81 6.38 3.72
CA ASN A 367 -20.05 7.14 3.93
C ASN A 367 -19.84 8.67 3.87
N ALA A 368 -18.64 9.15 3.53
CA ALA A 368 -18.39 10.57 3.33
C ALA A 368 -19.32 11.17 2.27
N PRO A 369 -19.76 12.45 2.44
CA PRO A 369 -20.56 13.14 1.45
C PRO A 369 -19.81 13.36 0.14
N ASP A 370 -20.52 13.56 -0.96
CA ASP A 370 -19.90 13.77 -2.28
C ASP A 370 -18.98 14.98 -2.32
N SER A 371 -19.29 16.02 -1.54
CA SER A 371 -18.43 17.20 -1.42
C SER A 371 -17.00 16.87 -1.02
N TYR A 372 -16.77 15.81 -0.22
CA TYR A 372 -15.42 15.33 0.10
C TYR A 372 -14.64 14.92 -1.15
N TYR A 373 -15.28 14.15 -2.03
CA TYR A 373 -14.64 13.67 -3.27
C TYR A 373 -14.41 14.79 -4.27
N ASP A 374 -15.33 15.77 -4.32
CA ASP A 374 -15.18 16.96 -5.17
C ASP A 374 -14.04 17.87 -4.68
N GLU A 375 -13.89 18.02 -3.37
CA GLU A 375 -12.77 18.75 -2.76
C GLU A 375 -11.45 18.03 -3.00
N LEU A 376 -11.41 16.72 -2.81
CA LEU A 376 -10.25 15.88 -3.08
C LEU A 376 -9.78 16.06 -4.53
N ARG A 377 -10.68 15.97 -5.49
CA ARG A 377 -10.38 16.12 -6.92
C ARG A 377 -9.81 17.50 -7.24
N ARG A 378 -10.41 18.57 -6.71
CA ARG A 378 -9.93 19.96 -6.90
C ARG A 378 -8.54 20.17 -6.30
N ASP A 379 -8.30 19.66 -5.10
CA ASP A 379 -7.02 19.76 -4.43
C ASP A 379 -5.91 19.06 -5.22
N TYR A 380 -6.18 17.84 -5.71
CA TYR A 380 -5.21 17.11 -6.51
C TYR A 380 -4.99 17.71 -7.90
N LEU A 381 -6.01 18.32 -8.52
CA LEU A 381 -5.85 19.07 -9.77
C LEU A 381 -4.91 20.25 -9.61
N ALA A 382 -5.06 21.05 -8.54
CA ALA A 382 -4.14 22.17 -8.25
C ALA A 382 -2.70 21.68 -8.05
N LYS A 383 -2.51 20.59 -7.33
CA LYS A 383 -1.19 19.96 -7.11
C LYS A 383 -0.59 19.42 -8.41
N LYS A 384 -1.41 18.79 -9.27
CA LYS A 384 -1.01 18.33 -10.62
C LYS A 384 -0.50 19.51 -11.45
N GLU A 385 -1.23 20.60 -11.49
CA GLU A 385 -0.86 21.80 -12.26
C GLU A 385 0.48 22.39 -11.81
N ILE A 386 0.69 22.53 -10.48
CA ILE A 386 1.97 23.01 -9.93
C ILE A 386 3.14 22.14 -10.40
N LEU A 387 3.01 20.82 -10.33
CA LEU A 387 4.10 19.93 -10.69
C LEU A 387 4.30 19.88 -12.21
N VAL A 388 3.24 19.72 -12.99
CA VAL A 388 3.30 19.60 -14.47
C VAL A 388 3.91 20.84 -15.08
N GLU A 389 3.42 22.04 -14.74
CA GLU A 389 3.98 23.29 -15.24
C GLU A 389 5.42 23.52 -14.76
N GLY A 390 5.71 23.10 -13.52
CA GLY A 390 7.07 23.11 -13.00
C GLY A 390 8.02 22.23 -13.82
N LEU A 391 7.64 20.98 -14.12
CA LEU A 391 8.46 20.03 -14.90
C LEU A 391 8.66 20.50 -16.35
N LYS A 392 7.62 21.02 -17.01
CA LYS A 392 7.74 21.66 -18.33
C LYS A 392 8.74 22.83 -18.28
N GLY A 393 8.64 23.69 -17.28
CA GLY A 393 9.53 24.83 -17.10
C GLY A 393 10.99 24.44 -16.81
N VAL A 394 11.26 23.23 -16.33
CA VAL A 394 12.60 22.65 -16.16
C VAL A 394 13.15 22.11 -17.49
N GLY A 395 12.28 21.74 -18.43
CA GLY A 395 12.66 21.21 -19.72
C GLY A 395 12.35 19.73 -19.96
N PHE A 396 11.52 19.12 -19.11
CA PHE A 396 11.00 17.78 -19.36
C PHE A 396 9.92 17.78 -20.46
N GLU A 397 9.89 16.74 -21.26
CA GLU A 397 8.69 16.37 -22.01
C GLU A 397 7.74 15.65 -21.03
N VAL A 398 6.56 16.25 -20.80
CA VAL A 398 5.59 15.78 -19.82
C VAL A 398 4.41 15.15 -20.55
N TYR A 399 4.14 13.87 -20.26
CA TYR A 399 3.03 13.16 -20.88
C TYR A 399 1.70 13.41 -20.17
N PRO A 400 0.56 13.31 -20.90
CA PRO A 400 -0.76 13.49 -20.33
C PRO A 400 -1.02 12.51 -19.17
N SER A 401 -1.66 13.02 -18.10
CA SER A 401 -2.09 12.24 -16.95
C SER A 401 -3.52 12.63 -16.60
N SER A 402 -4.49 11.82 -17.00
CA SER A 402 -5.92 12.08 -16.80
C SER A 402 -6.44 11.55 -15.47
N GLY A 403 -5.64 10.73 -14.77
CA GLY A 403 -5.98 10.16 -13.46
C GLY A 403 -4.75 9.84 -12.62
N THR A 404 -4.96 9.26 -11.44
CA THR A 404 -3.97 9.00 -10.39
C THR A 404 -3.39 10.29 -9.78
N TYR A 405 -2.29 10.18 -9.07
CA TYR A 405 -1.48 11.32 -8.62
C TYR A 405 -0.03 11.22 -9.15
N PHE A 406 0.14 10.55 -10.29
CA PHE A 406 1.43 10.38 -10.94
C PHE A 406 1.47 11.12 -12.28
N VAL A 407 2.67 11.48 -12.67
CA VAL A 407 2.99 11.98 -14.02
C VAL A 407 4.27 11.31 -14.49
N VAL A 408 4.29 10.87 -15.74
CA VAL A 408 5.46 10.32 -16.42
C VAL A 408 6.04 11.39 -17.34
N VAL A 409 7.36 11.46 -17.34
CA VAL A 409 8.11 12.42 -18.17
C VAL A 409 9.28 11.72 -18.83
N ASP A 410 9.72 12.24 -19.98
CA ASP A 410 10.95 11.87 -20.65
C ASP A 410 12.14 12.63 -20.03
N HIS A 411 13.19 11.90 -19.64
CA HIS A 411 14.41 12.47 -19.06
C HIS A 411 15.54 12.63 -20.07
N THR A 412 15.38 12.14 -21.28
CA THR A 412 16.44 12.14 -22.30
C THR A 412 17.01 13.52 -22.63
N PRO A 413 16.26 14.66 -22.52
CA PRO A 413 16.81 15.99 -22.71
C PRO A 413 17.97 16.33 -21.77
N PHE A 414 18.15 15.60 -20.68
CA PHE A 414 19.25 15.84 -19.73
C PHE A 414 20.49 14.98 -20.01
N GLY A 415 20.44 14.08 -21.00
CA GLY A 415 21.58 13.33 -21.53
C GLY A 415 22.24 12.37 -20.55
N LEU A 416 21.46 11.70 -19.70
CA LEU A 416 21.87 10.57 -18.86
C LEU A 416 21.56 9.27 -19.61
N GLU A 417 22.30 8.21 -19.31
CA GLU A 417 22.30 6.93 -20.03
C GLU A 417 20.93 6.24 -19.98
N ASP A 418 20.34 6.19 -18.80
CA ASP A 418 19.04 5.56 -18.55
C ASP A 418 18.31 6.23 -17.37
N ASP A 419 17.08 5.77 -17.11
CA ASP A 419 16.21 6.26 -16.06
C ASP A 419 16.76 6.03 -14.64
N VAL A 420 17.49 4.94 -14.40
CA VAL A 420 18.11 4.64 -13.10
C VAL A 420 19.26 5.61 -12.84
N ALA A 421 20.16 5.79 -13.82
CA ALA A 421 21.26 6.75 -13.75
C ALA A 421 20.72 8.18 -13.57
N PHE A 422 19.64 8.53 -14.28
CA PHE A 422 18.99 9.83 -14.13
C PHE A 422 18.40 10.00 -12.71
N CYS A 423 17.65 9.03 -12.18
CA CYS A 423 17.07 9.09 -10.83
C CYS A 423 18.16 9.19 -9.75
N GLU A 424 19.25 8.47 -9.89
CA GLU A 424 20.40 8.57 -8.96
C GLU A 424 21.04 9.96 -9.01
N TYR A 425 21.28 10.51 -10.20
CA TYR A 425 21.79 11.87 -10.38
C TYR A 425 20.84 12.90 -9.77
N LEU A 426 19.54 12.76 -10.05
CA LEU A 426 18.49 13.65 -9.53
C LEU A 426 18.50 13.68 -7.98
N ILE A 427 18.72 12.52 -7.33
CA ILE A 427 18.80 12.45 -5.87
C ILE A 427 20.10 13.05 -5.34
N LYS A 428 21.26 12.65 -5.91
CA LYS A 428 22.58 12.98 -5.37
C LYS A 428 22.96 14.44 -5.60
N GLU A 429 22.67 14.97 -6.79
CA GLU A 429 23.14 16.28 -7.21
C GLU A 429 22.05 17.35 -7.13
N VAL A 430 20.80 17.00 -7.45
CA VAL A 430 19.67 17.95 -7.45
C VAL A 430 18.97 17.97 -6.11
N GLY A 431 18.82 16.81 -5.46
CA GLY A 431 18.13 16.66 -4.19
C GLY A 431 16.62 16.47 -4.33
N VAL A 432 16.17 15.80 -5.41
CA VAL A 432 14.77 15.42 -5.66
C VAL A 432 14.72 13.95 -6.03
N VAL A 433 13.66 13.23 -5.65
CA VAL A 433 13.47 11.82 -5.97
C VAL A 433 12.40 11.66 -7.04
N ALA A 434 12.69 10.90 -8.08
CA ALA A 434 11.75 10.29 -9.00
C ALA A 434 11.87 8.75 -8.92
N ILE A 435 11.02 8.02 -9.60
CA ILE A 435 11.12 6.57 -9.76
C ILE A 435 11.43 6.25 -11.22
N PRO A 436 12.49 5.46 -11.51
CA PRO A 436 12.76 4.97 -12.84
C PRO A 436 11.63 4.07 -13.31
N THR A 437 11.20 4.21 -14.57
CA THR A 437 10.04 3.44 -15.06
C THR A 437 10.39 2.09 -15.67
N SER A 438 11.66 1.83 -15.98
CA SER A 438 12.13 0.53 -16.46
C SER A 438 11.71 -0.65 -15.57
N VAL A 439 11.54 -0.39 -14.25
CA VAL A 439 11.10 -1.38 -13.26
C VAL A 439 9.62 -1.76 -13.37
N PHE A 440 8.83 -1.07 -14.18
CA PHE A 440 7.42 -1.33 -14.43
C PHE A 440 7.17 -2.10 -15.73
N TYR A 441 8.23 -2.61 -16.35
CA TYR A 441 8.18 -3.39 -17.59
C TYR A 441 8.86 -4.75 -17.40
N LEU A 442 8.43 -5.77 -18.15
CA LEU A 442 9.17 -7.05 -18.20
C LEU A 442 10.48 -6.90 -18.95
N ASP A 443 10.50 -6.08 -20.01
CA ASP A 443 11.72 -5.65 -20.67
C ASP A 443 12.06 -4.20 -20.24
N PRO A 444 13.09 -4.01 -19.41
CA PRO A 444 13.46 -2.69 -18.91
C PRO A 444 13.78 -1.66 -20.01
N GLU A 445 14.20 -2.12 -21.20
CA GLU A 445 14.51 -1.23 -22.34
C GLU A 445 13.30 -0.39 -22.79
N GLU A 446 12.08 -0.90 -22.60
CA GLU A 446 10.86 -0.18 -22.94
C GLU A 446 10.58 1.05 -22.07
N GLY A 447 11.13 1.05 -20.84
CA GLY A 447 10.91 2.13 -19.85
C GLY A 447 12.11 3.06 -19.64
N LYS A 448 13.28 2.76 -20.16
CA LYS A 448 14.58 3.38 -19.81
C LYS A 448 14.69 4.90 -20.06
N ASN A 449 13.82 5.46 -20.88
CA ASN A 449 13.81 6.90 -21.18
C ASN A 449 12.85 7.69 -20.28
N LEU A 450 12.09 7.01 -19.45
CA LEU A 450 10.99 7.60 -18.71
C LEU A 450 11.23 7.58 -17.21
N VAL A 451 10.72 8.59 -16.50
CA VAL A 451 10.69 8.62 -15.04
C VAL A 451 9.32 9.07 -14.54
N ARG A 452 8.93 8.56 -13.37
CA ARG A 452 7.65 8.88 -12.75
C ARG A 452 7.86 9.82 -11.57
N PHE A 453 7.10 10.92 -11.54
CA PHE A 453 6.92 11.78 -10.38
C PHE A 453 5.54 11.62 -9.76
N THR A 454 5.39 12.00 -8.49
CA THR A 454 4.09 12.09 -7.82
C THR A 454 3.80 13.51 -7.35
N PHE A 455 2.54 13.92 -7.48
CA PHE A 455 2.06 15.19 -6.94
C PHE A 455 1.21 15.02 -5.67
N CYS A 456 1.21 13.84 -5.03
CA CYS A 456 0.56 13.63 -3.73
C CYS A 456 1.38 14.19 -2.56
N LYS A 457 1.79 15.44 -2.66
CA LYS A 457 2.53 16.19 -1.64
C LYS A 457 1.84 17.53 -1.38
N ASP A 458 2.15 18.18 -0.25
CA ASP A 458 1.72 19.55 -0.05
C ASP A 458 2.35 20.49 -1.10
N GLU A 459 1.69 21.63 -1.37
CA GLU A 459 2.15 22.58 -2.40
C GLU A 459 3.55 23.13 -2.14
N GLY A 460 3.89 23.38 -0.86
CA GLY A 460 5.22 23.86 -0.49
C GLY A 460 6.31 22.89 -0.89
N THR A 461 6.08 21.60 -0.65
CA THR A 461 6.99 20.52 -1.06
C THR A 461 7.13 20.43 -2.59
N LEU A 462 6.02 20.53 -3.33
CA LEU A 462 6.04 20.51 -4.79
C LEU A 462 6.82 21.70 -5.37
N ARG A 463 6.52 22.90 -4.91
CA ARG A 463 7.22 24.14 -5.34
C ARG A 463 8.72 24.08 -5.01
N ALA A 464 9.08 23.63 -3.80
CA ALA A 464 10.48 23.49 -3.41
C ALA A 464 11.25 22.49 -4.28
N ALA A 465 10.61 21.38 -4.67
CA ALA A 465 11.22 20.39 -5.57
C ALA A 465 11.44 20.98 -6.98
N VAL A 466 10.43 21.68 -7.52
CA VAL A 466 10.52 22.36 -8.82
C VAL A 466 11.67 23.39 -8.83
N GLU A 467 11.77 24.22 -7.80
CA GLU A 467 12.85 25.22 -7.71
C GLU A 467 14.24 24.58 -7.61
N ARG A 468 14.39 23.45 -6.89
CA ARG A 468 15.66 22.70 -6.87
C ARG A 468 16.02 22.18 -8.26
N MET A 469 15.05 21.64 -9.01
CA MET A 469 15.26 21.15 -10.35
C MET A 469 15.63 22.29 -11.32
N LYS A 470 14.92 23.41 -11.30
CA LYS A 470 15.23 24.59 -12.11
C LYS A 470 16.64 25.12 -11.87
N ALA A 471 17.08 25.11 -10.62
CA ALA A 471 18.39 25.62 -10.26
C ALA A 471 19.56 24.75 -10.69
N LYS A 472 19.36 23.45 -10.91
CA LYS A 472 20.45 22.48 -11.05
C LYS A 472 20.38 21.59 -12.29
N LEU A 473 19.20 21.37 -12.88
CA LEU A 473 19.06 20.60 -14.11
C LEU A 473 19.34 21.51 -15.32
N VAL A 474 20.16 21.01 -16.22
CA VAL A 474 20.49 21.69 -17.45
C VAL A 474 20.17 20.77 -18.63
N VAL A 475 19.32 21.23 -19.52
CA VAL A 475 19.01 20.54 -20.77
C VAL A 475 20.28 20.53 -21.63
N LYS A 476 20.74 19.35 -22.02
CA LYS A 476 21.86 19.19 -22.94
C LYS A 476 21.35 19.40 -24.37
N LYS A 477 21.94 20.35 -25.07
CA LYS A 477 21.63 20.63 -26.47
C LYS A 477 22.19 19.56 -27.39
#